data_37366cb1dd0d4ed9583bc329e64949aa
#
_entry.id   37366cb1dd0d4ed9583bc329e64949aa
#
_cell.length_a   1.000
_cell.length_b   1.000
_cell.length_c   1.000
_cell.angle_alpha   90.00
_cell.angle_beta   90.00
_cell.angle_gamma   90.00
#
_symmetry.space_group_name_H-M   'P 1'
#
loop_
_entity.id
_entity.type
_entity.pdbx_description
1 polymer ?
#
loop_
_entity_poly.entity_id
_entity_poly.type
_entity_poly.pdbx_seq_one_letter_code
_entity_poly.pdbx_strand_id
1 'polypeptide(L)'
;VAQAVDVHTHLVPKGWPDLAAACGGQDWPWLRVDSERAAMIMVGETEFRPIGPQTWDPAVRRVDMDADGVDLQVVSPTPVFFAYDRPADQAVKVARIFNDLTLETLAGDNRLIPFCQVPLQDPDAACAELDRCLAAGHAGVEIGNHVGDRDLDDAGIVAFLKHCAEVDAPVLVHPWDMPGGPRLDRWMARWLTGMPAETHLSLLAMILGGAFDELPASLRICFAHGGGSFAFWLGRVENAWQRRGDVVRGNSAYPPSHYVDRFFVDTVVFEPSALRLLVDTLGEDQVVVGSDYPYPLGERPVGEVVRKADFLSAGQRQKLLSANALRFLGRSDE
;
A
#
# COMPACT_ATOMS: atom_id res chain seq x y z
N VAL A 1 -24.45 -1.68 -7.73
CA VAL A 1 -23.42 -0.73 -7.26
C VAL A 1 -22.85 -1.30 -5.97
N ALA A 2 -21.53 -1.50 -5.90
CA ALA A 2 -20.85 -2.00 -4.71
C ALA A 2 -21.08 -1.09 -3.51
N GLN A 3 -21.27 -1.66 -2.31
CA GLN A 3 -21.44 -0.87 -1.07
C GLN A 3 -20.13 -0.22 -0.65
N ALA A 4 -19.04 -1.01 -0.59
CA ALA A 4 -17.69 -0.51 -0.40
C ALA A 4 -16.66 -1.44 -1.07
N VAL A 5 -15.55 -0.86 -1.51
CA VAL A 5 -14.37 -1.55 -2.05
C VAL A 5 -13.17 -1.10 -1.25
N ASP A 6 -12.56 -2.03 -0.53
CA ASP A 6 -11.42 -1.79 0.34
C ASP A 6 -10.11 -2.13 -0.42
N VAL A 7 -9.29 -1.12 -0.71
CA VAL A 7 -8.07 -1.31 -1.53
C VAL A 7 -6.82 -1.60 -0.72
N HIS A 8 -6.90 -1.61 0.62
CA HIS A 8 -5.72 -1.72 1.47
C HIS A 8 -5.95 -2.73 2.60
N THR A 9 -5.59 -3.99 2.32
CA THR A 9 -5.62 -5.06 3.34
C THR A 9 -4.47 -6.02 3.16
N HIS A 10 -4.15 -6.74 4.23
CA HIS A 10 -2.99 -7.61 4.29
C HIS A 10 -3.35 -9.08 4.53
N LEU A 11 -2.51 -9.95 4.00
CA LEU A 11 -2.54 -11.39 4.20
C LEU A 11 -1.24 -11.85 4.85
N VAL A 12 -1.35 -12.75 5.80
CA VAL A 12 -0.26 -13.62 6.25
C VAL A 12 -0.75 -15.04 6.05
N PRO A 13 -0.11 -15.86 5.20
CA PRO A 13 -0.51 -17.24 5.00
C PRO A 13 -0.45 -18.04 6.33
N LYS A 14 -1.26 -19.11 6.43
CA LYS A 14 -1.28 -19.97 7.63
C LYS A 14 0.06 -20.68 7.90
N GLY A 15 0.95 -20.70 6.91
CA GLY A 15 2.30 -21.24 6.99
C GLY A 15 3.05 -21.02 5.69
N TRP A 16 4.36 -21.04 5.77
CA TRP A 16 5.28 -20.98 4.63
C TRP A 16 6.53 -21.81 4.91
N PRO A 17 7.32 -22.19 3.89
CA PRO A 17 8.54 -22.98 4.09
C PRO A 17 9.59 -22.21 4.90
N ASP A 18 10.57 -22.93 5.42
CA ASP A 18 11.78 -22.33 5.99
C ASP A 18 12.48 -21.48 4.91
N LEU A 19 12.41 -20.14 5.09
CA LEU A 19 12.95 -19.20 4.11
C LEU A 19 14.48 -19.23 4.07
N ALA A 20 15.16 -19.57 5.16
CA ALA A 20 16.61 -19.72 5.14
C ALA A 20 17.03 -20.92 4.27
N ALA A 21 16.30 -22.02 4.37
CA ALA A 21 16.53 -23.19 3.51
C ALA A 21 16.12 -22.95 2.06
N ALA A 22 14.99 -22.25 1.83
CA ALA A 22 14.43 -22.03 0.49
C ALA A 22 15.16 -20.91 -0.28
N CYS A 23 15.52 -19.83 0.41
CA CYS A 23 16.02 -18.60 -0.20
C CYS A 23 17.51 -18.34 0.08
N GLY A 24 18.07 -18.94 1.14
CA GLY A 24 19.37 -18.58 1.70
C GLY A 24 19.28 -17.41 2.69
N GLY A 25 20.41 -17.05 3.32
CA GLY A 25 20.44 -16.01 4.34
C GLY A 25 19.97 -16.49 5.72
N GLN A 26 19.78 -15.53 6.64
CA GLN A 26 19.37 -15.77 8.03
C GLN A 26 18.37 -14.72 8.47
N ASP A 27 17.79 -14.89 9.67
CA ASP A 27 16.86 -13.93 10.30
C ASP A 27 15.62 -13.61 9.43
N TRP A 28 15.09 -14.62 8.77
CA TRP A 28 13.85 -14.52 8.04
C TRP A 28 12.63 -14.52 8.97
N PRO A 29 11.52 -13.90 8.54
CA PRO A 29 10.24 -14.07 9.21
C PRO A 29 9.82 -15.55 9.21
N TRP A 30 9.36 -16.04 10.36
CA TRP A 30 8.78 -17.36 10.51
C TRP A 30 7.56 -17.32 11.44
N LEU A 31 6.73 -18.35 11.41
CA LEU A 31 5.47 -18.36 12.14
C LEU A 31 5.54 -19.30 13.32
N ARG A 32 5.43 -18.76 14.55
CA ARG A 32 5.16 -19.55 15.74
C ARG A 32 3.64 -19.71 15.86
N VAL A 33 3.16 -20.93 15.74
CA VAL A 33 1.73 -21.25 15.88
C VAL A 33 1.45 -21.56 17.34
N ASP A 34 0.67 -20.71 18.00
CA ASP A 34 0.32 -20.87 19.42
C ASP A 34 -0.98 -21.68 19.58
N SER A 35 -1.91 -21.59 18.61
CA SER A 35 -3.17 -22.36 18.54
C SER A 35 -3.77 -22.29 17.14
N GLU A 36 -4.93 -22.93 16.93
CA GLU A 36 -5.68 -22.82 15.68
C GLU A 36 -6.16 -21.37 15.37
N ARG A 37 -6.20 -20.51 16.38
CA ARG A 37 -6.72 -19.14 16.29
C ARG A 37 -5.70 -18.06 16.64
N ALA A 38 -4.47 -18.41 16.92
CA ALA A 38 -3.42 -17.48 17.31
C ALA A 38 -2.06 -17.92 16.82
N ALA A 39 -1.32 -17.00 16.27
CA ALA A 39 0.08 -17.18 15.90
C ALA A 39 0.86 -15.89 16.10
N MET A 40 2.18 -16.00 16.12
CA MET A 40 3.11 -14.89 16.24
C MET A 40 4.04 -14.89 15.03
N ILE A 41 4.11 -13.78 14.31
CA ILE A 41 5.18 -13.57 13.34
C ILE A 41 6.46 -13.30 14.14
N MET A 42 7.47 -14.10 13.91
CA MET A 42 8.79 -13.98 14.48
C MET A 42 9.78 -13.46 13.42
N VAL A 43 10.73 -12.63 13.81
CA VAL A 43 11.90 -12.28 12.99
C VAL A 43 13.14 -12.67 13.78
N GLY A 44 13.85 -13.69 13.30
CA GLY A 44 14.86 -14.35 14.13
C GLY A 44 14.25 -14.87 15.43
N GLU A 45 14.76 -14.45 16.58
CA GLU A 45 14.25 -14.82 17.92
C GLU A 45 13.28 -13.77 18.50
N THR A 46 13.00 -12.68 17.77
CA THR A 46 12.18 -11.56 18.25
C THR A 46 10.72 -11.72 17.84
N GLU A 47 9.82 -11.58 18.80
CA GLU A 47 8.38 -11.45 18.52
C GLU A 47 8.10 -10.15 17.78
N PHE A 48 7.58 -10.28 16.57
CA PHE A 48 7.27 -9.11 15.74
C PHE A 48 5.80 -8.70 15.83
N ARG A 49 4.86 -9.64 15.58
CA ARG A 49 3.43 -9.31 15.53
C ARG A 49 2.55 -10.52 15.83
N PRO A 50 1.62 -10.41 16.81
CA PRO A 50 0.58 -11.41 17.00
C PRO A 50 -0.45 -11.30 15.87
N ILE A 51 -0.91 -12.43 15.37
CA ILE A 51 -1.91 -12.53 14.30
C ILE A 51 -2.97 -13.58 14.60
N GLY A 52 -4.12 -13.43 13.95
CA GLY A 52 -5.26 -14.32 14.08
C GLY A 52 -5.82 -14.80 12.74
N PRO A 53 -6.92 -15.58 12.75
CA PRO A 53 -7.51 -16.15 11.54
C PRO A 53 -7.86 -15.15 10.45
N GLN A 54 -8.14 -13.90 10.80
CA GLN A 54 -8.43 -12.82 9.86
C GLN A 54 -7.29 -12.61 8.84
N THR A 55 -6.05 -12.98 9.19
CA THR A 55 -4.90 -12.83 8.30
C THR A 55 -4.80 -13.94 7.26
N TRP A 56 -5.24 -15.19 7.58
CA TRP A 56 -5.03 -16.39 6.74
C TRP A 56 -6.28 -17.13 6.32
N ASP A 57 -7.46 -16.82 6.90
CA ASP A 57 -8.68 -17.54 6.61
C ASP A 57 -9.69 -16.68 5.85
N PRO A 58 -9.89 -16.93 4.54
CA PRO A 58 -10.85 -16.18 3.73
C PRO A 58 -12.30 -16.27 4.26
N ALA A 59 -12.68 -17.37 4.92
CA ALA A 59 -14.03 -17.52 5.46
C ALA A 59 -14.27 -16.55 6.62
N VAL A 60 -13.28 -16.41 7.51
CA VAL A 60 -13.34 -15.42 8.61
C VAL A 60 -13.36 -14.00 8.06
N ARG A 61 -12.53 -13.71 7.06
CA ARG A 61 -12.47 -12.41 6.38
C ARG A 61 -13.80 -12.03 5.75
N ARG A 62 -14.48 -12.97 5.06
CA ARG A 62 -15.81 -12.71 4.48
C ARG A 62 -16.87 -12.37 5.53
N VAL A 63 -16.86 -13.03 6.68
CA VAL A 63 -17.77 -12.67 7.79
C VAL A 63 -17.55 -11.22 8.24
N ASP A 64 -16.29 -10.82 8.37
CA ASP A 64 -15.94 -9.44 8.70
C ASP A 64 -16.34 -8.45 7.59
N MET A 65 -16.09 -8.78 6.32
CA MET A 65 -16.52 -7.97 5.18
C MET A 65 -18.05 -7.78 5.13
N ASP A 66 -18.80 -8.86 5.37
CA ASP A 66 -20.28 -8.80 5.40
C ASP A 66 -20.77 -7.90 6.54
N ALA A 67 -20.16 -8.00 7.72
CA ALA A 67 -20.49 -7.16 8.87
C ALA A 67 -20.17 -5.68 8.63
N ASP A 68 -19.11 -5.37 7.91
CA ASP A 68 -18.67 -4.00 7.60
C ASP A 68 -19.29 -3.43 6.32
N GLY A 69 -20.03 -4.22 5.53
CA GLY A 69 -20.63 -3.81 4.25
C GLY A 69 -19.58 -3.58 3.15
N VAL A 70 -18.59 -4.46 3.06
CA VAL A 70 -17.53 -4.47 2.05
C VAL A 70 -17.82 -5.55 1.02
N ASP A 71 -17.93 -5.19 -0.25
CA ASP A 71 -18.19 -6.16 -1.33
C ASP A 71 -16.91 -6.75 -1.91
N LEU A 72 -15.89 -5.93 -2.09
CA LEU A 72 -14.60 -6.32 -2.64
C LEU A 72 -13.46 -5.86 -1.73
N GLN A 73 -12.42 -6.65 -1.64
CA GLN A 73 -11.25 -6.34 -0.84
C GLN A 73 -9.97 -6.71 -1.59
N VAL A 74 -9.08 -5.75 -1.76
CA VAL A 74 -7.72 -6.00 -2.24
C VAL A 74 -6.91 -6.63 -1.11
N VAL A 75 -6.22 -7.70 -1.42
CA VAL A 75 -5.45 -8.48 -0.43
C VAL A 75 -4.01 -8.62 -0.90
N SER A 76 -3.10 -8.04 -0.16
CA SER A 76 -1.66 -8.05 -0.44
C SER A 76 -0.89 -8.86 0.62
N PRO A 77 0.25 -9.48 0.29
CA PRO A 77 1.19 -9.96 1.30
C PRO A 77 1.59 -8.84 2.26
N THR A 78 1.73 -9.16 3.54
CA THR A 78 2.14 -8.17 4.54
C THR A 78 3.54 -7.63 4.25
N PRO A 79 3.81 -6.31 4.41
CA PRO A 79 5.09 -5.67 4.05
C PRO A 79 6.35 -6.25 4.70
N VAL A 80 6.25 -6.98 5.83
CA VAL A 80 7.38 -7.69 6.45
C VAL A 80 8.03 -8.70 5.49
N PHE A 81 7.35 -9.09 4.41
CA PHE A 81 7.84 -10.01 3.39
C PHE A 81 8.45 -9.34 2.17
N PHE A 82 8.54 -8.01 2.11
CA PHE A 82 9.13 -7.29 0.96
C PHE A 82 10.59 -7.65 0.71
N ALA A 83 11.36 -7.90 1.76
CA ALA A 83 12.76 -8.35 1.68
C ALA A 83 13.68 -7.43 0.85
N TYR A 84 13.46 -6.11 0.89
CA TYR A 84 14.26 -5.14 0.13
C TYR A 84 15.69 -4.97 0.67
N ASP A 85 15.94 -5.38 1.90
CA ASP A 85 17.25 -5.45 2.55
C ASP A 85 18.07 -6.69 2.15
N ARG A 86 17.51 -7.57 1.30
CA ARG A 86 18.12 -8.84 0.91
C ARG A 86 18.71 -8.78 -0.50
N PRO A 87 19.69 -9.65 -0.82
CA PRO A 87 20.13 -9.84 -2.21
C PRO A 87 18.94 -10.13 -3.14
N ALA A 88 18.98 -9.62 -4.38
CA ALA A 88 17.89 -9.71 -5.31
C ALA A 88 17.44 -11.15 -5.60
N ASP A 89 18.38 -12.10 -5.70
CA ASP A 89 18.07 -13.52 -5.92
C ASP A 89 17.29 -14.16 -4.75
N GLN A 90 17.53 -13.71 -3.51
CA GLN A 90 16.75 -14.12 -2.34
C GLN A 90 15.36 -13.47 -2.35
N ALA A 91 15.29 -12.18 -2.63
CA ALA A 91 14.03 -11.44 -2.69
C ALA A 91 13.08 -11.97 -3.79
N VAL A 92 13.60 -12.36 -4.96
CA VAL A 92 12.83 -13.03 -6.02
C VAL A 92 12.18 -14.32 -5.49
N LYS A 93 12.91 -15.14 -4.75
CA LYS A 93 12.37 -16.40 -4.22
C LYS A 93 11.30 -16.15 -3.17
N VAL A 94 11.52 -15.20 -2.27
CA VAL A 94 10.53 -14.82 -1.24
C VAL A 94 9.27 -14.25 -1.88
N ALA A 95 9.41 -13.33 -2.84
CA ALA A 95 8.27 -12.77 -3.56
C ALA A 95 7.42 -13.88 -4.20
N ARG A 96 8.04 -14.82 -4.91
CA ARG A 96 7.34 -15.96 -5.52
C ARG A 96 6.60 -16.81 -4.49
N ILE A 97 7.24 -17.15 -3.37
CA ILE A 97 6.62 -17.96 -2.31
C ILE A 97 5.35 -17.27 -1.81
N PHE A 98 5.42 -15.98 -1.43
CA PHE A 98 4.26 -15.30 -0.85
C PHE A 98 3.20 -14.95 -1.90
N ASN A 99 3.57 -14.66 -3.13
CA ASN A 99 2.62 -14.44 -4.22
C ASN A 99 1.84 -15.72 -4.53
N ASP A 100 2.52 -16.86 -4.64
CA ASP A 100 1.88 -18.16 -4.91
C ASP A 100 0.96 -18.57 -3.73
N LEU A 101 1.41 -18.40 -2.48
CA LEU A 101 0.60 -18.66 -1.29
C LEU A 101 -0.61 -17.72 -1.18
N THR A 102 -0.51 -16.49 -1.67
CA THR A 102 -1.63 -15.56 -1.73
C THR A 102 -2.72 -16.08 -2.68
N LEU A 103 -2.35 -16.48 -3.89
CA LEU A 103 -3.31 -17.07 -4.84
C LEU A 103 -3.91 -18.37 -4.31
N GLU A 104 -3.10 -19.24 -3.72
CA GLU A 104 -3.58 -20.48 -3.13
C GLU A 104 -4.60 -20.21 -2.00
N THR A 105 -4.28 -19.25 -1.11
CA THR A 105 -5.15 -18.91 0.02
C THR A 105 -6.47 -18.29 -0.43
N LEU A 106 -6.47 -17.48 -1.49
CA LEU A 106 -7.64 -16.76 -1.98
C LEU A 106 -8.41 -17.53 -3.08
N ALA A 107 -7.97 -18.73 -3.43
CA ALA A 107 -8.51 -19.50 -4.55
C ALA A 107 -10.03 -19.70 -4.45
N GLY A 108 -10.74 -19.35 -5.53
CA GLY A 108 -12.20 -19.54 -5.63
C GLY A 108 -13.02 -18.43 -4.95
N ASP A 109 -12.39 -17.40 -4.39
CA ASP A 109 -13.09 -16.25 -3.82
C ASP A 109 -13.03 -15.04 -4.77
N ASN A 110 -14.15 -14.69 -5.37
CA ASN A 110 -14.25 -13.58 -6.32
C ASN A 110 -14.38 -12.19 -5.65
N ARG A 111 -14.55 -12.14 -4.33
CA ARG A 111 -14.59 -10.89 -3.56
C ARG A 111 -13.21 -10.44 -3.08
N LEU A 112 -12.23 -11.35 -3.09
CA LEU A 112 -10.87 -11.09 -2.66
C LEU A 112 -9.97 -10.93 -3.90
N ILE A 113 -9.37 -9.76 -4.03
CA ILE A 113 -8.59 -9.36 -5.20
C ILE A 113 -7.10 -9.45 -4.84
N PRO A 114 -6.36 -10.45 -5.32
CA PRO A 114 -4.96 -10.61 -4.95
C PRO A 114 -4.07 -9.55 -5.60
N PHE A 115 -3.28 -8.86 -4.78
CA PHE A 115 -2.12 -8.09 -5.22
C PHE A 115 -0.85 -8.88 -4.92
N CYS A 116 0.16 -8.71 -5.74
CA CYS A 116 1.47 -9.32 -5.53
C CYS A 116 2.45 -8.35 -4.88
N GLN A 117 3.58 -8.86 -4.43
CA GLN A 117 4.79 -8.11 -4.10
C GLN A 117 5.91 -8.43 -5.09
N VAL A 118 6.90 -7.57 -5.22
CA VAL A 118 7.98 -7.72 -6.19
C VAL A 118 9.34 -7.39 -5.57
N PRO A 119 10.45 -7.97 -6.06
CA PRO A 119 11.80 -7.66 -5.58
C PRO A 119 12.29 -6.32 -6.15
N LEU A 120 11.77 -5.21 -5.62
CA LEU A 120 11.94 -3.86 -6.17
C LEU A 120 13.39 -3.36 -6.16
N GLN A 121 14.30 -4.00 -5.40
CA GLN A 121 15.74 -3.73 -5.44
C GLN A 121 16.38 -4.09 -6.78
N ASP A 122 15.73 -4.96 -7.57
CA ASP A 122 16.10 -5.31 -8.95
C ASP A 122 14.89 -5.05 -9.87
N PRO A 123 14.83 -3.89 -10.54
CA PRO A 123 13.68 -3.49 -11.36
C PRO A 123 13.35 -4.47 -12.50
N ASP A 124 14.33 -5.11 -13.12
CA ASP A 124 14.10 -6.09 -14.19
C ASP A 124 13.46 -7.36 -13.61
N ALA A 125 13.93 -7.83 -12.46
CA ALA A 125 13.33 -8.96 -11.75
C ALA A 125 11.92 -8.60 -11.23
N ALA A 126 11.70 -7.36 -10.80
CA ALA A 126 10.40 -6.88 -10.39
C ALA A 126 9.38 -6.87 -11.54
N CYS A 127 9.75 -6.40 -12.72
CA CYS A 127 8.91 -6.47 -13.92
C CYS A 127 8.57 -7.92 -14.28
N ALA A 128 9.57 -8.81 -14.31
CA ALA A 128 9.37 -10.22 -14.65
C ALA A 128 8.45 -10.94 -13.63
N GLU A 129 8.56 -10.63 -12.34
CA GLU A 129 7.68 -11.20 -11.32
C GLU A 129 6.27 -10.62 -11.41
N LEU A 130 6.10 -9.32 -11.69
CA LEU A 130 4.79 -8.72 -11.93
C LEU A 130 4.09 -9.41 -13.12
N ASP A 131 4.76 -9.57 -14.25
CA ASP A 131 4.20 -10.25 -15.43
C ASP A 131 3.76 -11.67 -15.11
N ARG A 132 4.59 -12.42 -14.36
CA ARG A 132 4.26 -13.77 -13.91
C ARG A 132 3.00 -13.76 -13.01
N CYS A 133 2.92 -12.83 -12.09
CA CYS A 133 1.81 -12.70 -11.15
C CYS A 133 0.50 -12.33 -11.86
N LEU A 134 0.54 -11.38 -12.79
CA LEU A 134 -0.64 -11.00 -13.58
C LEU A 134 -1.14 -12.17 -14.42
N ALA A 135 -0.22 -12.92 -15.07
CA ALA A 135 -0.56 -14.11 -15.82
C ALA A 135 -1.16 -15.23 -14.94
N ALA A 136 -0.78 -15.29 -13.66
CA ALA A 136 -1.29 -16.26 -12.70
C ALA A 136 -2.63 -15.85 -12.05
N GLY A 137 -3.05 -14.57 -12.16
CA GLY A 137 -4.34 -14.09 -11.66
C GLY A 137 -4.30 -12.98 -10.61
N HIS A 138 -3.13 -12.44 -10.29
CA HIS A 138 -3.07 -11.20 -9.50
C HIS A 138 -3.61 -10.02 -10.32
N ALA A 139 -4.13 -9.00 -9.62
CA ALA A 139 -4.78 -7.85 -10.25
C ALA A 139 -3.98 -6.55 -10.12
N GLY A 140 -2.85 -6.56 -9.42
CA GLY A 140 -2.01 -5.41 -9.18
C GLY A 140 -0.85 -5.75 -8.26
N VAL A 141 -0.14 -4.73 -7.79
CA VAL A 141 1.07 -4.88 -6.99
C VAL A 141 1.08 -3.93 -5.78
N GLU A 142 1.59 -4.42 -4.65
CA GLU A 142 1.96 -3.60 -3.51
C GLU A 142 3.48 -3.46 -3.45
N ILE A 143 3.96 -2.23 -3.28
CA ILE A 143 5.38 -1.90 -3.12
C ILE A 143 5.63 -1.06 -1.88
N GLY A 144 6.87 -1.07 -1.40
CA GLY A 144 7.32 -0.16 -0.36
C GLY A 144 7.61 1.26 -0.88
N ASN A 145 7.91 2.16 0.03
CA ASN A 145 8.18 3.57 -0.24
C ASN A 145 9.55 3.83 -0.85
N HIS A 146 10.51 2.98 -0.56
CA HIS A 146 11.90 3.11 -0.96
C HIS A 146 12.62 1.75 -0.87
N VAL A 147 13.80 1.67 -1.45
CA VAL A 147 14.70 0.51 -1.38
C VAL A 147 16.06 0.99 -0.91
N GLY A 148 16.39 0.80 0.36
CA GLY A 148 17.58 1.39 0.98
C GLY A 148 17.54 2.91 0.82
N ASP A 149 18.58 3.52 0.23
CA ASP A 149 18.65 4.96 0.01
C ASP A 149 18.03 5.42 -1.34
N ARG A 150 17.34 4.53 -2.06
CA ARG A 150 16.68 4.86 -3.33
C ARG A 150 15.19 5.11 -3.10
N ASP A 151 14.76 6.33 -3.31
CA ASP A 151 13.36 6.74 -3.26
C ASP A 151 12.61 6.38 -4.56
N LEU A 152 11.30 6.65 -4.63
CA LEU A 152 10.47 6.30 -5.79
C LEU A 152 10.79 7.07 -7.08
N ASP A 153 11.64 8.09 -7.04
CA ASP A 153 12.19 8.81 -8.19
C ASP A 153 13.50 8.18 -8.73
N ASP A 154 14.00 7.10 -8.13
CA ASP A 154 15.11 6.34 -8.69
C ASP A 154 14.77 5.83 -10.09
N ALA A 155 15.69 5.98 -11.03
CA ALA A 155 15.46 5.67 -12.45
C ALA A 155 15.02 4.21 -12.69
N GLY A 156 15.53 3.26 -11.90
CA GLY A 156 15.11 1.86 -12.00
C GLY A 156 13.68 1.64 -11.47
N ILE A 157 13.32 2.30 -10.37
CA ILE A 157 11.97 2.25 -9.82
C ILE A 157 10.98 2.95 -10.76
N VAL A 158 11.35 4.09 -11.34
CA VAL A 158 10.54 4.77 -12.37
C VAL A 158 10.33 3.87 -13.59
N ALA A 159 11.36 3.12 -14.03
CA ALA A 159 11.21 2.15 -15.11
C ALA A 159 10.20 1.05 -14.75
N PHE A 160 10.23 0.50 -13.54
CA PHE A 160 9.24 -0.45 -13.05
C PHE A 160 7.82 0.16 -13.01
N LEU A 161 7.65 1.40 -12.55
CA LEU A 161 6.35 2.08 -12.53
C LEU A 161 5.82 2.34 -13.96
N LYS A 162 6.70 2.63 -14.93
CA LYS A 162 6.32 2.71 -16.35
C LYS A 162 5.79 1.36 -16.84
N HIS A 163 6.48 0.27 -16.49
CA HIS A 163 6.02 -1.08 -16.82
C HIS A 163 4.65 -1.39 -16.20
N CYS A 164 4.41 -1.02 -14.92
CA CYS A 164 3.09 -1.17 -14.31
C CYS A 164 1.99 -0.47 -15.13
N ALA A 165 2.26 0.73 -15.65
CA ALA A 165 1.31 1.45 -16.49
C ALA A 165 1.11 0.76 -17.87
N GLU A 166 2.16 0.22 -18.47
CA GLU A 166 2.11 -0.51 -19.75
C GLU A 166 1.28 -1.79 -19.66
N VAL A 167 1.38 -2.52 -18.55
CA VAL A 167 0.61 -3.76 -18.32
C VAL A 167 -0.71 -3.53 -17.59
N ASP A 168 -1.09 -2.26 -17.40
CA ASP A 168 -2.34 -1.83 -16.74
C ASP A 168 -2.49 -2.35 -15.30
N ALA A 169 -1.39 -2.47 -14.56
CA ALA A 169 -1.37 -2.91 -13.17
C ALA A 169 -1.47 -1.73 -12.20
N PRO A 170 -2.49 -1.67 -11.32
CA PRO A 170 -2.54 -0.70 -10.23
C PRO A 170 -1.47 -0.98 -9.18
N VAL A 171 -0.93 0.10 -8.61
CA VAL A 171 0.16 0.06 -7.62
C VAL A 171 -0.34 0.63 -6.29
N LEU A 172 -0.23 -0.16 -5.21
CA LEU A 172 -0.39 0.32 -3.84
C LEU A 172 1.00 0.54 -3.23
N VAL A 173 1.26 1.76 -2.75
CA VAL A 173 2.50 2.12 -2.04
C VAL A 173 2.23 2.07 -0.55
N HIS A 174 2.89 1.16 0.15
CA HIS A 174 2.72 0.96 1.59
C HIS A 174 4.04 1.21 2.33
N PRO A 175 4.05 2.01 3.41
CA PRO A 175 5.27 2.31 4.14
C PRO A 175 5.85 1.07 4.83
N TRP A 176 7.13 0.87 4.59
CA TRP A 176 7.97 -0.13 5.23
C TRP A 176 9.40 0.41 5.34
N ASP A 177 10.20 -0.14 6.27
CA ASP A 177 11.55 0.34 6.59
C ASP A 177 11.53 1.81 7.04
N MET A 178 10.71 2.08 8.04
CA MET A 178 10.49 3.41 8.59
C MET A 178 11.72 3.97 9.29
N PRO A 179 11.84 5.31 9.41
CA PRO A 179 12.90 5.93 10.18
C PRO A 179 13.05 5.30 11.56
N GLY A 180 14.28 5.01 11.95
CA GLY A 180 14.61 4.37 13.21
C GLY A 180 15.14 5.35 14.25
N GLY A 181 15.56 4.76 15.37
CA GLY A 181 16.25 5.43 16.47
C GLY A 181 15.47 5.48 17.77
N PRO A 182 16.16 5.69 18.91
CA PRO A 182 15.59 5.51 20.26
C PRO A 182 14.36 6.38 20.54
N ARG A 183 14.21 7.52 19.85
CA ARG A 183 13.05 8.40 20.02
C ARG A 183 11.77 7.79 19.43
N LEU A 184 11.88 6.89 18.45
CA LEU A 184 10.76 6.23 17.78
C LEU A 184 10.45 4.84 18.34
N ASP A 185 11.23 4.36 19.32
CA ASP A 185 11.02 3.04 19.93
C ASP A 185 9.93 3.02 21.01
N ARG A 186 9.38 4.18 21.38
CA ARG A 186 8.33 4.33 22.40
C ARG A 186 6.99 4.60 21.74
N TRP A 187 5.90 4.15 22.42
CA TRP A 187 4.50 4.46 22.05
C TRP A 187 4.12 4.09 20.62
N MET A 188 4.73 3.07 20.05
CA MET A 188 4.54 2.74 18.63
C MET A 188 4.87 3.91 17.68
N ALA A 189 5.77 4.83 18.07
CA ALA A 189 6.02 6.07 17.32
C ALA A 189 6.55 5.80 15.89
N ARG A 190 7.16 4.64 15.63
CA ARG A 190 7.50 4.21 14.25
C ARG A 190 6.26 4.13 13.37
N TRP A 191 5.14 3.60 13.90
CA TRP A 191 3.87 3.52 13.17
C TRP A 191 3.08 4.84 13.21
N LEU A 192 3.08 5.53 14.36
CA LEU A 192 2.27 6.74 14.54
C LEU A 192 2.89 7.99 13.90
N THR A 193 4.21 8.01 13.71
CA THR A 193 4.96 9.14 13.14
C THR A 193 5.80 8.71 11.94
N GLY A 194 6.53 7.61 12.06
CA GLY A 194 7.44 7.14 11.02
C GLY A 194 6.72 6.75 9.74
N MET A 195 5.66 5.94 9.81
CA MET A 195 4.88 5.55 8.63
C MET A 195 4.31 6.75 7.85
N PRO A 196 3.59 7.69 8.49
CA PRO A 196 3.12 8.89 7.78
C PRO A 196 4.26 9.74 7.21
N ALA A 197 5.41 9.81 7.88
CA ALA A 197 6.57 10.55 7.38
C ALA A 197 7.18 9.89 6.14
N GLU A 198 7.29 8.56 6.10
CA GLU A 198 7.77 7.82 4.92
C GLU A 198 6.84 8.03 3.73
N THR A 199 5.53 7.90 3.91
CA THR A 199 4.59 8.14 2.82
C THR A 199 4.64 9.57 2.30
N HIS A 200 4.81 10.56 3.20
CA HIS A 200 5.02 11.94 2.79
C HIS A 200 6.31 12.11 1.99
N LEU A 201 7.43 11.53 2.44
CA LEU A 201 8.70 11.57 1.72
C LEU A 201 8.60 10.94 0.33
N SER A 202 7.90 9.83 0.20
CA SER A 202 7.63 9.19 -1.10
C SER A 202 6.92 10.12 -2.08
N LEU A 203 5.89 10.84 -1.61
CA LEU A 203 5.18 11.82 -2.43
C LEU A 203 6.07 13.01 -2.81
N LEU A 204 6.96 13.46 -1.90
CA LEU A 204 7.94 14.49 -2.24
C LEU A 204 8.93 13.98 -3.31
N ALA A 205 9.42 12.75 -3.21
CA ALA A 205 10.29 12.15 -4.21
C ALA A 205 9.59 12.08 -5.58
N MET A 206 8.36 11.56 -5.63
CA MET A 206 7.58 11.48 -6.86
C MET A 206 7.33 12.83 -7.52
N ILE A 207 7.07 13.88 -6.73
CA ILE A 207 6.77 15.24 -7.22
C ILE A 207 8.06 16.02 -7.50
N LEU A 208 8.89 16.22 -6.48
CA LEU A 208 10.06 17.11 -6.58
C LEU A 208 11.22 16.44 -7.33
N GLY A 209 11.33 15.11 -7.26
CA GLY A 209 12.27 14.32 -8.05
C GLY A 209 11.92 14.26 -9.53
N GLY A 210 10.67 14.61 -9.90
CA GLY A 210 10.22 14.68 -11.30
C GLY A 210 9.67 13.35 -11.85
N ALA A 211 9.49 12.33 -11.00
CA ALA A 211 8.98 11.03 -11.46
C ALA A 211 7.60 11.15 -12.14
N PHE A 212 6.69 11.98 -11.62
CA PHE A 212 5.39 12.19 -12.26
C PHE A 212 5.45 12.87 -13.63
N ASP A 213 6.51 13.61 -13.95
CA ASP A 213 6.70 14.18 -15.29
C ASP A 213 7.16 13.13 -16.29
N GLU A 214 7.83 12.07 -15.83
CA GLU A 214 8.27 10.94 -16.66
C GLU A 214 7.23 9.84 -16.80
N LEU A 215 6.37 9.67 -15.80
CA LEU A 215 5.38 8.60 -15.75
C LEU A 215 4.14 8.94 -16.57
N PRO A 216 3.54 7.97 -17.28
CA PRO A 216 2.33 8.21 -18.04
C PRO A 216 1.15 8.53 -17.13
N ALA A 217 0.21 9.34 -17.61
CA ALA A 217 -1.01 9.69 -16.86
C ALA A 217 -1.93 8.48 -16.62
N SER A 218 -1.72 7.38 -17.34
CA SER A 218 -2.44 6.12 -17.15
C SER A 218 -1.98 5.32 -15.93
N LEU A 219 -0.85 5.66 -15.31
CA LEU A 219 -0.40 4.99 -14.09
C LEU A 219 -1.42 5.18 -12.97
N ARG A 220 -1.92 4.08 -12.43
CA ARG A 220 -2.83 4.06 -11.28
C ARG A 220 -2.03 3.71 -10.03
N ILE A 221 -1.70 4.72 -9.25
CA ILE A 221 -0.89 4.59 -8.02
C ILE A 221 -1.65 5.16 -6.83
N CYS A 222 -1.69 4.42 -5.73
CA CYS A 222 -2.35 4.79 -4.48
C CYS A 222 -1.34 4.77 -3.33
N PHE A 223 -1.34 5.80 -2.50
CA PHE A 223 -0.50 5.88 -1.32
C PHE A 223 -1.32 5.62 -0.05
N ALA A 224 -0.84 4.69 0.76
CA ALA A 224 -1.48 4.27 2.00
C ALA A 224 -1.56 5.40 3.05
N HIS A 225 -2.46 5.22 4.04
CA HIS A 225 -2.64 6.09 5.20
C HIS A 225 -2.89 7.56 4.83
N GLY A 226 -3.81 7.78 3.86
CA GLY A 226 -4.17 9.13 3.42
C GLY A 226 -3.04 9.91 2.75
N GLY A 227 -2.02 9.23 2.21
CA GLY A 227 -0.82 9.89 1.72
C GLY A 227 0.08 10.44 2.83
N GLY A 228 -0.03 9.86 4.02
CA GLY A 228 0.73 10.29 5.20
C GLY A 228 0.35 11.70 5.65
N SER A 229 1.34 12.57 5.81
CA SER A 229 1.11 13.97 6.19
C SER A 229 1.15 14.95 5.00
N PHE A 230 1.17 14.45 3.78
CA PHE A 230 1.38 15.28 2.58
C PHE A 230 0.31 16.35 2.40
N ALA A 231 -0.98 15.99 2.47
CA ALA A 231 -2.07 16.96 2.28
C ALA A 231 -2.02 18.11 3.30
N PHE A 232 -1.69 17.82 4.56
CA PHE A 232 -1.53 18.84 5.59
C PHE A 232 -0.36 19.79 5.31
N TRP A 233 0.74 19.27 4.77
CA TRP A 233 1.96 20.05 4.53
C TRP A 233 2.13 20.57 3.10
N LEU A 234 1.17 20.33 2.19
CA LEU A 234 1.25 20.79 0.80
C LEU A 234 1.53 22.27 0.69
N GLY A 235 0.86 23.11 1.49
CA GLY A 235 1.12 24.55 1.50
C GLY A 235 2.55 24.94 1.91
N ARG A 236 3.20 24.13 2.77
CA ARG A 236 4.61 24.31 3.11
C ARG A 236 5.53 23.96 1.94
N VAL A 237 5.22 22.87 1.21
CA VAL A 237 5.98 22.45 0.03
C VAL A 237 5.84 23.48 -1.09
N GLU A 238 4.63 24.00 -1.33
CA GLU A 238 4.37 25.10 -2.27
C GLU A 238 5.17 26.35 -1.92
N ASN A 239 5.15 26.76 -0.65
CA ASN A 239 5.93 27.91 -0.21
C ASN A 239 7.43 27.71 -0.43
N ALA A 240 7.94 26.52 -0.16
CA ALA A 240 9.34 26.18 -0.41
C ALA A 240 9.67 26.20 -1.91
N TRP A 241 8.78 25.67 -2.77
CA TRP A 241 8.90 25.72 -4.23
C TRP A 241 9.06 27.17 -4.73
N GLN A 242 8.29 28.12 -4.18
CA GLN A 242 8.35 29.52 -4.57
C GLN A 242 9.58 30.25 -4.01
N ARG A 243 9.92 29.97 -2.74
CA ARG A 243 10.92 30.75 -1.99
C ARG A 243 12.35 30.20 -2.07
N ARG A 244 12.46 28.89 -2.26
CA ARG A 244 13.72 28.16 -2.31
C ARG A 244 13.78 27.27 -3.55
N GLY A 245 13.33 27.81 -4.68
CA GLY A 245 13.40 27.12 -5.96
C GLY A 245 14.83 26.69 -6.37
N ASP A 246 15.83 27.37 -5.84
CA ASP A 246 17.26 27.01 -5.97
C ASP A 246 17.58 25.61 -5.41
N VAL A 247 16.77 25.10 -4.45
CA VAL A 247 16.96 23.81 -3.80
C VAL A 247 15.79 22.85 -4.09
N VAL A 248 14.55 23.37 -4.05
CA VAL A 248 13.34 22.55 -3.96
C VAL A 248 12.78 22.14 -5.33
N ARG A 249 12.99 22.95 -6.38
CA ARG A 249 12.40 22.64 -7.69
C ARG A 249 12.93 21.35 -8.30
N GLY A 250 14.10 20.91 -7.91
CA GLY A 250 14.65 19.63 -8.31
C GLY A 250 14.55 19.40 -9.81
N ASN A 251 13.89 18.32 -10.18
CA ASN A 251 13.63 17.94 -11.58
C ASN A 251 12.17 18.15 -11.99
N SER A 252 11.26 18.57 -11.09
CA SER A 252 9.85 18.70 -11.45
C SER A 252 9.58 19.95 -12.30
N ALA A 253 8.70 19.79 -13.29
CA ALA A 253 8.37 20.87 -14.24
C ALA A 253 7.37 21.89 -13.67
N TYR A 254 6.52 21.48 -12.74
CA TYR A 254 5.40 22.27 -12.22
C TYR A 254 5.41 22.33 -10.68
N PRO A 255 4.68 23.29 -10.06
CA PRO A 255 4.55 23.35 -8.61
C PRO A 255 3.83 22.12 -8.05
N PRO A 256 4.07 21.75 -6.77
CA PRO A 256 3.56 20.52 -6.16
C PRO A 256 2.05 20.29 -6.29
N SER A 257 1.23 21.33 -6.19
CA SER A 257 -0.22 21.24 -6.34
C SER A 257 -0.69 20.84 -7.74
N HIS A 258 0.18 20.94 -8.76
CA HIS A 258 -0.11 20.49 -10.12
C HIS A 258 -0.27 18.96 -10.20
N TYR A 259 0.32 18.21 -9.27
CA TYR A 259 0.38 16.76 -9.36
C TYR A 259 -0.64 16.03 -8.47
N VAL A 260 -1.50 16.74 -7.74
CA VAL A 260 -2.41 16.12 -6.76
C VAL A 260 -3.45 15.19 -7.37
N ASP A 261 -3.73 15.30 -8.65
CA ASP A 261 -4.63 14.44 -9.42
C ASP A 261 -3.93 13.22 -10.06
N ARG A 262 -2.60 13.09 -9.86
CA ARG A 262 -1.79 12.01 -10.43
C ARG A 262 -1.78 10.73 -9.59
N PHE A 263 -2.34 10.75 -8.39
CA PHE A 263 -2.32 9.61 -7.47
C PHE A 263 -3.60 9.54 -6.63
N PHE A 264 -3.86 8.37 -6.10
CA PHE A 264 -4.89 8.15 -5.10
C PHE A 264 -4.28 8.11 -3.70
N VAL A 265 -5.12 8.34 -2.69
CA VAL A 265 -4.81 8.05 -1.28
C VAL A 265 -5.98 7.29 -0.65
N ASP A 266 -5.68 6.47 0.35
CA ASP A 266 -6.72 5.75 1.07
C ASP A 266 -7.33 6.56 2.22
N THR A 267 -8.34 6.00 2.88
CA THR A 267 -9.08 6.62 3.98
C THR A 267 -8.62 6.20 5.37
N VAL A 268 -7.41 5.63 5.52
CA VAL A 268 -6.90 5.26 6.87
C VAL A 268 -6.42 6.50 7.60
N VAL A 269 -7.37 7.37 7.94
CA VAL A 269 -7.15 8.66 8.63
C VAL A 269 -8.06 8.85 9.85
N PHE A 270 -9.06 7.97 10.04
CA PHE A 270 -9.91 7.76 11.22
C PHE A 270 -10.86 8.91 11.58
N GLU A 271 -10.59 10.15 11.20
CA GLU A 271 -11.37 11.33 11.58
C GLU A 271 -11.98 12.03 10.36
N PRO A 272 -13.29 12.40 10.40
CA PRO A 272 -13.93 13.12 9.30
C PRO A 272 -13.25 14.44 8.93
N SER A 273 -12.64 15.12 9.88
CA SER A 273 -11.87 16.35 9.61
C SER A 273 -10.61 16.12 8.80
N ALA A 274 -9.92 15.00 9.04
CA ALA A 274 -8.78 14.58 8.24
C ALA A 274 -9.22 14.15 6.82
N LEU A 275 -10.33 13.40 6.72
CA LEU A 275 -10.92 13.06 5.43
C LEU A 275 -11.32 14.31 4.63
N ARG A 276 -11.90 15.32 5.29
CA ARG A 276 -12.24 16.60 4.65
C ARG A 276 -10.99 17.26 4.05
N LEU A 277 -9.89 17.29 4.82
CA LEU A 277 -8.62 17.83 4.32
C LEU A 277 -8.13 17.11 3.06
N LEU A 278 -8.24 15.77 3.01
CA LEU A 278 -7.87 14.99 1.82
C LEU A 278 -8.74 15.38 0.62
N VAL A 279 -10.07 15.41 0.79
CA VAL A 279 -11.03 15.75 -0.28
C VAL A 279 -10.83 17.18 -0.76
N ASP A 280 -10.67 18.14 0.15
CA ASP A 280 -10.48 19.57 -0.19
C ASP A 280 -9.13 19.82 -0.88
N THR A 281 -8.09 19.04 -0.56
CA THR A 281 -6.72 19.24 -1.07
C THR A 281 -6.46 18.48 -2.36
N LEU A 282 -6.89 17.21 -2.43
CA LEU A 282 -6.56 16.29 -3.54
C LEU A 282 -7.73 16.12 -4.53
N GLY A 283 -8.93 16.47 -4.10
CA GLY A 283 -10.16 16.23 -4.85
C GLY A 283 -10.86 14.93 -4.45
N GLU A 284 -12.20 14.93 -4.57
CA GLU A 284 -13.04 13.78 -4.22
C GLU A 284 -12.77 12.54 -5.06
N ASP A 285 -12.21 12.71 -6.25
CA ASP A 285 -11.89 11.62 -7.17
C ASP A 285 -10.59 10.88 -6.82
N GLN A 286 -9.76 11.41 -5.93
CA GLN A 286 -8.46 10.84 -5.58
C GLN A 286 -8.45 10.08 -4.25
N VAL A 287 -9.61 9.98 -3.57
CA VAL A 287 -9.73 9.32 -2.28
C VAL A 287 -10.49 8.00 -2.43
N VAL A 288 -9.90 6.90 -1.95
CA VAL A 288 -10.44 5.54 -2.01
C VAL A 288 -10.53 4.94 -0.60
N VAL A 289 -11.47 4.05 -0.35
CA VAL A 289 -11.49 3.33 0.93
C VAL A 289 -10.32 2.36 1.02
N GLY A 290 -9.59 2.45 2.12
CA GLY A 290 -8.63 1.46 2.58
C GLY A 290 -8.74 1.33 4.08
N SER A 291 -8.48 0.16 4.63
CA SER A 291 -8.71 -0.12 6.05
C SER A 291 -7.48 -0.52 6.85
N ASP A 292 -6.41 -0.97 6.20
CA ASP A 292 -5.26 -1.63 6.85
C ASP A 292 -5.67 -2.91 7.62
N TYR A 293 -6.79 -3.55 7.18
CA TYR A 293 -7.29 -4.81 7.74
C TYR A 293 -6.26 -5.94 7.54
N PRO A 294 -6.02 -6.82 8.51
CA PRO A 294 -6.75 -6.97 9.76
C PRO A 294 -6.01 -6.42 10.99
N TYR A 295 -5.14 -5.47 10.82
CA TYR A 295 -4.27 -4.98 11.89
C TYR A 295 -4.99 -4.06 12.89
N PRO A 296 -4.50 -4.02 14.17
CA PRO A 296 -5.17 -3.22 15.22
C PRO A 296 -5.19 -1.71 14.96
N LEU A 297 -4.26 -1.19 14.14
CA LEU A 297 -4.27 0.21 13.71
C LEU A 297 -5.14 0.45 12.48
N GLY A 298 -5.81 -0.59 11.97
CA GLY A 298 -6.74 -0.48 10.86
C GLY A 298 -8.10 0.10 11.25
N GLU A 299 -8.86 0.56 10.26
CA GLU A 299 -10.21 1.08 10.45
C GLU A 299 -11.24 -0.06 10.55
N ARG A 300 -12.02 -0.08 11.61
CA ARG A 300 -13.19 -0.97 11.77
C ARG A 300 -14.38 -0.23 12.40
N PRO A 301 -15.60 -0.33 11.85
CA PRO A 301 -15.97 -0.93 10.56
C PRO A 301 -15.32 -0.24 9.37
N VAL A 302 -15.01 -0.99 8.32
CA VAL A 302 -14.35 -0.47 7.12
C VAL A 302 -15.17 0.63 6.45
N GLY A 303 -14.55 1.77 6.13
CA GLY A 303 -15.19 2.94 5.52
C GLY A 303 -16.08 3.73 6.48
N GLU A 304 -15.94 3.53 7.79
CA GLU A 304 -16.73 4.25 8.79
C GLU A 304 -16.49 5.76 8.72
N VAL A 305 -15.24 6.20 8.54
CA VAL A 305 -14.89 7.61 8.39
C VAL A 305 -15.63 8.28 7.22
N VAL A 306 -15.80 7.57 6.11
CA VAL A 306 -16.57 8.05 4.94
C VAL A 306 -18.07 8.09 5.25
N ARG A 307 -18.60 7.05 5.91
CA ARG A 307 -20.02 6.99 6.28
C ARG A 307 -20.43 8.06 7.29
N LYS A 308 -19.54 8.40 8.24
CA LYS A 308 -19.73 9.43 9.26
C LYS A 308 -19.47 10.86 8.78
N ALA A 309 -18.87 11.04 7.60
CA ALA A 309 -18.55 12.35 7.05
C ALA A 309 -19.82 13.07 6.59
N ASP A 310 -20.36 13.96 7.43
CA ASP A 310 -21.58 14.73 7.18
C ASP A 310 -21.42 15.78 6.08
N PHE A 311 -20.19 16.19 5.77
CA PHE A 311 -19.88 17.13 4.70
C PHE A 311 -19.97 16.52 3.29
N LEU A 312 -19.99 15.19 3.16
CA LEU A 312 -20.10 14.51 1.88
C LEU A 312 -21.55 14.41 1.43
N SER A 313 -21.85 14.82 0.20
CA SER A 313 -23.09 14.46 -0.47
C SER A 313 -23.21 12.94 -0.66
N ALA A 314 -24.40 12.44 -0.96
CA ALA A 314 -24.62 11.02 -1.24
C ALA A 314 -23.77 10.54 -2.44
N GLY A 315 -23.65 11.37 -3.48
CA GLY A 315 -22.81 11.04 -4.64
C GLY A 315 -21.33 10.98 -4.33
N GLN A 316 -20.81 11.95 -3.57
CA GLN A 316 -19.41 11.93 -3.11
C GLN A 316 -19.13 10.73 -2.22
N ARG A 317 -20.03 10.42 -1.28
CA ARG A 317 -19.87 9.24 -0.43
C ARG A 317 -19.80 7.96 -1.24
N GLN A 318 -20.65 7.80 -2.28
CA GLN A 318 -20.62 6.65 -3.16
C GLN A 318 -19.31 6.58 -3.97
N LYS A 319 -18.80 7.72 -4.46
CA LYS A 319 -17.48 7.78 -5.11
C LYS A 319 -16.37 7.25 -4.21
N LEU A 320 -16.28 7.77 -2.98
CA LEU A 320 -15.23 7.37 -2.04
C LEU A 320 -15.37 5.90 -1.61
N LEU A 321 -16.60 5.43 -1.36
CA LEU A 321 -16.84 4.06 -0.91
C LEU A 321 -16.52 3.01 -1.98
N SER A 322 -16.76 3.29 -3.26
CA SER A 322 -16.59 2.26 -4.30
C SER A 322 -16.11 2.76 -5.66
N ALA A 323 -16.71 3.77 -6.27
CA ALA A 323 -16.45 4.11 -7.67
C ALA A 323 -14.97 4.47 -7.92
N ASN A 324 -14.33 5.22 -7.02
CA ASN A 324 -12.91 5.57 -7.13
C ASN A 324 -12.01 4.34 -7.01
N ALA A 325 -12.34 3.42 -6.11
CA ALA A 325 -11.59 2.17 -5.94
C ALA A 325 -11.71 1.28 -7.18
N LEU A 326 -12.90 1.17 -7.79
CA LEU A 326 -13.08 0.46 -9.05
C LEU A 326 -12.26 1.11 -10.18
N ARG A 327 -12.24 2.45 -10.26
CA ARG A 327 -11.37 3.18 -11.20
C ARG A 327 -9.90 2.92 -10.93
N PHE A 328 -9.44 2.93 -9.68
CA PHE A 328 -8.08 2.56 -9.31
C PHE A 328 -7.75 1.13 -9.76
N LEU A 329 -8.68 0.18 -9.63
CA LEU A 329 -8.52 -1.20 -10.06
C LEU A 329 -8.67 -1.42 -11.59
N GLY A 330 -9.03 -0.38 -12.36
CA GLY A 330 -9.31 -0.52 -13.79
C GLY A 330 -10.58 -1.31 -14.10
N ARG A 331 -11.54 -1.30 -13.16
CA ARG A 331 -12.84 -1.99 -13.29
C ARG A 331 -13.95 -0.96 -13.52
N SER A 332 -14.92 -1.30 -14.35
CA SER A 332 -16.14 -0.50 -14.50
C SER A 332 -17.17 -0.85 -13.42
N ASP A 333 -18.02 0.10 -13.07
CA ASP A 333 -19.27 -0.14 -12.33
C ASP A 333 -20.23 -0.93 -13.25
N GLU A 334 -20.20 -2.25 -13.24
CA GLU A 334 -21.23 -3.11 -13.84
C GLU A 334 -22.34 -3.43 -12.84
#